data_3739cf3c0ebf94f8aca0fb6e6c6a1024
#
_entry.id   3739cf3c0ebf94f8aca0fb6e6c6a1024
#
_cell.length_a   1.000
_cell.length_b   1.000
_cell.length_c   1.000
_cell.angle_alpha   90.00
_cell.angle_beta   90.00
_cell.angle_gamma   90.00
#
_symmetry.space_group_name_H-M   'P 1'
#
loop_
_entity.id
_entity.type
_entity.pdbx_description
1 polymer ?
#
loop_
_entity_poly.entity_id
_entity_poly.type
_entity_poly.pdbx_seq_one_letter_code
_entity_poly.pdbx_strand_id
1 'polypeptide(L)'
;MTRKLKEPHRQAVNGAYLSVMNWFFCFPRKEVSLNDLRDEVSVFDERYAKTTIRTAVSQLENEGFLQRQVLGRTWRITTNLSHSYHRSFKVGHNLTIVIENGIIEDVLEEYPQARAIILFGSYRKGDDTEESDIDIAVEISGTADPQMISLGALEHFGYRRKVKINGLVFSREKIDLNVFANIANGIVIYGFLEVKP
;
A
#
# COMPACT_ATOMS: atom_id res chain seq x y z
N MET A 1 -10.28 24.63 24.45
CA MET A 1 -11.26 23.76 23.76
C MET A 1 -10.66 22.36 23.62
N THR A 2 -11.02 21.45 24.51
CA THR A 2 -10.51 20.08 24.53
C THR A 2 -11.28 19.29 23.45
N ARG A 3 -10.61 18.97 22.35
CA ARG A 3 -11.17 18.14 21.28
C ARG A 3 -11.37 16.72 21.81
N LYS A 4 -12.61 16.29 22.07
CA LYS A 4 -12.90 14.89 22.38
C LYS A 4 -12.44 14.06 21.19
N LEU A 5 -11.40 13.25 21.40
CA LEU A 5 -11.04 12.20 20.43
C LEU A 5 -12.26 11.30 20.27
N LYS A 6 -12.76 11.14 19.05
CA LYS A 6 -13.78 10.15 18.77
C LYS A 6 -13.17 8.79 19.13
N GLU A 7 -13.87 8.03 19.97
CA GLU A 7 -13.49 6.63 20.18
C GLU A 7 -13.45 5.92 18.83
N PRO A 8 -12.40 5.15 18.55
CA PRO A 8 -12.36 4.38 17.32
C PRO A 8 -13.56 3.43 17.35
N HIS A 9 -14.41 3.50 16.32
CA HIS A 9 -15.46 2.52 16.09
C HIS A 9 -14.81 1.15 15.80
N ARG A 10 -14.32 0.49 16.83
CA ARG A 10 -13.97 -0.93 16.79
C ARG A 10 -15.25 -1.75 16.88
N GLN A 11 -16.04 -1.75 15.82
CA GLN A 11 -16.84 -2.94 15.54
C GLN A 11 -15.86 -4.07 15.24
N ALA A 12 -16.17 -5.28 15.73
CA ALA A 12 -15.33 -6.45 15.47
C ALA A 12 -15.14 -6.58 13.97
N VAL A 13 -13.95 -6.19 13.50
CA VAL A 13 -13.58 -6.23 12.08
C VAL A 13 -13.43 -7.71 11.76
N ASN A 14 -14.40 -8.29 11.02
CA ASN A 14 -14.30 -9.67 10.60
C ASN A 14 -13.30 -9.79 9.42
N GLY A 15 -12.75 -10.97 9.20
CA GLY A 15 -11.80 -11.22 8.11
C GLY A 15 -12.31 -10.75 6.75
N ALA A 16 -13.59 -10.97 6.44
CA ALA A 16 -14.20 -10.56 5.19
C ALA A 16 -14.21 -9.04 4.96
N TYR A 17 -14.40 -8.24 6.01
CA TYR A 17 -14.33 -6.78 5.91
C TYR A 17 -12.91 -6.33 5.49
N LEU A 18 -11.88 -6.87 6.15
CA LEU A 18 -10.49 -6.57 5.81
C LEU A 18 -10.13 -7.08 4.42
N SER A 19 -10.55 -8.29 4.05
CA SER A 19 -10.30 -8.87 2.73
C SER A 19 -10.89 -8.02 1.62
N VAL A 20 -12.15 -7.57 1.76
CA VAL A 20 -12.80 -6.67 0.79
C VAL A 20 -12.07 -5.32 0.73
N MET A 21 -11.75 -4.71 1.86
CA MET A 21 -11.04 -3.42 1.91
C MET A 21 -9.66 -3.53 1.26
N ASN A 22 -8.89 -4.56 1.58
CA ASN A 22 -7.55 -4.82 1.03
C ASN A 22 -7.59 -5.10 -0.47
N TRP A 23 -8.64 -5.79 -0.96
CA TRP A 23 -8.82 -5.99 -2.38
C TRP A 23 -8.96 -4.65 -3.14
N PHE A 24 -9.77 -3.72 -2.61
CA PHE A 24 -9.91 -2.39 -3.20
C PHE A 24 -8.67 -1.50 -2.99
N PHE A 25 -7.82 -1.77 -2.00
CA PHE A 25 -6.49 -1.14 -1.94
C PHE A 25 -5.58 -1.62 -3.07
N CYS A 26 -5.65 -2.90 -3.43
CA CYS A 26 -4.89 -3.47 -4.54
C CYS A 26 -5.43 -3.04 -5.91
N PHE A 27 -6.74 -2.85 -6.05
CA PHE A 27 -7.43 -2.54 -7.30
C PHE A 27 -8.37 -1.32 -7.17
N PRO A 28 -7.82 -0.13 -6.88
CA PRO A 28 -8.63 1.03 -6.51
C PRO A 28 -9.49 1.58 -7.65
N ARG A 29 -9.19 1.26 -8.91
CA ARG A 29 -9.93 1.73 -10.08
C ARG A 29 -10.87 0.68 -10.67
N LYS A 30 -10.83 -0.55 -10.16
CA LYS A 30 -11.67 -1.62 -10.67
C LYS A 30 -13.11 -1.49 -10.20
N GLU A 31 -14.02 -1.84 -11.10
CA GLU A 31 -15.41 -2.13 -10.83
C GLU A 31 -15.60 -3.65 -10.77
N VAL A 32 -16.33 -4.14 -9.78
CA VAL A 32 -16.50 -5.58 -9.58
C VAL A 32 -17.93 -5.93 -9.17
N SER A 33 -18.42 -7.10 -9.58
CA SER A 33 -19.68 -7.64 -9.08
C SER A 33 -19.51 -8.28 -7.70
N LEU A 34 -20.62 -8.44 -6.95
CA LEU A 34 -20.56 -9.10 -5.64
C LEU A 34 -20.08 -10.57 -5.72
N ASN A 35 -20.39 -11.28 -6.83
CA ASN A 35 -19.96 -12.65 -7.01
C ASN A 35 -18.45 -12.72 -7.30
N ASP A 36 -18.00 -11.90 -8.26
CA ASP A 36 -16.58 -11.86 -8.64
C ASP A 36 -15.73 -11.41 -7.45
N LEU A 37 -16.19 -10.38 -6.70
CA LEU A 37 -15.48 -9.92 -5.50
C LEU A 37 -15.35 -11.05 -4.45
N ARG A 38 -16.43 -11.83 -4.22
CA ARG A 38 -16.37 -12.98 -3.31
C ARG A 38 -15.30 -13.98 -3.76
N ASP A 39 -15.27 -14.30 -5.05
CA ASP A 39 -14.33 -15.27 -5.60
C ASP A 39 -12.89 -14.75 -5.55
N GLU A 40 -12.67 -13.49 -5.86
CA GLU A 40 -11.37 -12.81 -5.80
C GLU A 40 -10.81 -12.70 -4.36
N VAL A 41 -11.64 -12.42 -3.35
CA VAL A 41 -11.18 -12.31 -1.95
C VAL A 41 -11.06 -13.66 -1.25
N SER A 42 -11.54 -14.74 -1.86
CA SER A 42 -11.50 -16.11 -1.30
C SER A 42 -10.22 -16.89 -1.69
N VAL A 43 -9.23 -16.23 -2.29
CA VAL A 43 -8.02 -16.91 -2.84
C VAL A 43 -7.03 -17.34 -1.76
N PHE A 44 -7.03 -16.72 -0.58
CA PHE A 44 -6.09 -17.01 0.52
C PHE A 44 -6.77 -17.81 1.63
N ASP A 45 -7.11 -19.08 1.37
CA ASP A 45 -7.63 -20.10 2.31
C ASP A 45 -8.96 -19.83 3.03
N GLU A 46 -9.56 -18.65 2.92
CA GLU A 46 -10.87 -18.38 3.51
C GLU A 46 -11.95 -18.30 2.43
N ARG A 47 -12.86 -19.27 2.42
CA ARG A 47 -14.05 -19.24 1.58
C ARG A 47 -15.18 -18.49 2.28
N TYR A 48 -15.44 -17.28 1.84
CA TYR A 48 -16.54 -16.49 2.39
C TYR A 48 -17.88 -16.83 1.75
N ALA A 49 -18.93 -16.94 2.59
CA ALA A 49 -20.29 -17.00 2.10
C ALA A 49 -20.66 -15.66 1.43
N LYS A 50 -21.51 -15.71 0.39
CA LYS A 50 -21.98 -14.50 -0.30
C LYS A 50 -22.63 -13.46 0.65
N THR A 51 -23.34 -13.94 1.66
CA THR A 51 -23.95 -13.10 2.70
C THR A 51 -22.92 -12.35 3.51
N THR A 52 -21.79 -12.98 3.84
CA THR A 52 -20.68 -12.38 4.59
C THR A 52 -20.03 -11.25 3.80
N ILE A 53 -19.72 -11.47 2.50
CA ILE A 53 -19.19 -10.43 1.62
C ILE A 53 -20.20 -9.30 1.43
N ARG A 54 -21.50 -9.63 1.27
CA ARG A 54 -22.55 -8.60 1.18
C ARG A 54 -22.57 -7.70 2.42
N THR A 55 -22.44 -8.28 3.62
CA THR A 55 -22.40 -7.52 4.88
C THR A 55 -21.15 -6.62 4.93
N ALA A 56 -19.98 -7.14 4.57
CA ALA A 56 -18.72 -6.37 4.50
C ALA A 56 -18.82 -5.19 3.52
N VAL A 57 -19.34 -5.42 2.32
CA VAL A 57 -19.56 -4.36 1.32
C VAL A 57 -20.53 -3.31 1.84
N SER A 58 -21.66 -3.72 2.45
CA SER A 58 -22.65 -2.77 2.97
C SER A 58 -22.09 -1.94 4.13
N GLN A 59 -21.23 -2.52 4.96
CA GLN A 59 -20.57 -1.79 6.03
C GLN A 59 -19.58 -0.74 5.45
N LEU A 60 -18.72 -1.13 4.51
CA LEU A 60 -17.77 -0.23 3.84
C LEU A 60 -18.48 0.87 3.00
N GLU A 61 -19.66 0.56 2.45
CA GLU A 61 -20.52 1.54 1.78
C GLU A 61 -21.11 2.55 2.78
N ASN A 62 -21.59 2.10 3.93
CA ASN A 62 -22.10 2.98 4.99
C ASN A 62 -21.01 3.89 5.56
N GLU A 63 -19.76 3.44 5.59
CA GLU A 63 -18.58 4.23 5.96
C GLU A 63 -18.17 5.21 4.86
N GLY A 64 -18.70 5.07 3.63
CA GLY A 64 -18.40 5.91 2.47
C GLY A 64 -17.14 5.51 1.71
N PHE A 65 -16.50 4.39 2.07
CA PHE A 65 -15.32 3.88 1.37
C PHE A 65 -15.68 3.21 0.05
N LEU A 66 -16.79 2.48 -0.01
CA LEU A 66 -17.30 1.89 -1.23
C LEU A 66 -18.54 2.63 -1.75
N GLN A 67 -18.78 2.50 -3.04
CA GLN A 67 -20.00 2.94 -3.73
C GLN A 67 -20.60 1.75 -4.44
N ARG A 68 -21.93 1.65 -4.42
CA ARG A 68 -22.64 0.55 -5.05
C ARG A 68 -23.74 1.07 -5.97
N GLN A 69 -23.72 0.58 -7.19
CA GLN A 69 -24.84 0.72 -8.13
C GLN A 69 -25.55 -0.62 -8.29
N VAL A 70 -26.90 -0.60 -8.21
CA VAL A 70 -27.71 -1.80 -8.41
C VAL A 70 -28.25 -1.80 -9.84
N LEU A 71 -27.90 -2.81 -10.61
CA LEU A 71 -28.35 -3.02 -12.00
C LEU A 71 -29.12 -4.33 -12.07
N GLY A 72 -30.44 -4.25 -12.00
CA GLY A 72 -31.30 -5.42 -11.93
C GLY A 72 -31.00 -6.26 -10.67
N ARG A 73 -30.46 -7.47 -10.86
CA ARG A 73 -30.09 -8.38 -9.75
C ARG A 73 -28.60 -8.34 -9.42
N THR A 74 -27.81 -7.50 -10.08
CA THR A 74 -26.35 -7.43 -9.95
C THR A 74 -25.94 -6.14 -9.29
N TRP A 75 -24.96 -6.21 -8.38
CA TRP A 75 -24.28 -5.06 -7.83
C TRP A 75 -23.04 -4.74 -8.66
N ARG A 76 -22.81 -3.47 -8.90
CA ARG A 76 -21.54 -2.92 -9.36
C ARG A 76 -20.94 -2.15 -8.20
N ILE A 77 -19.77 -2.57 -7.77
CA ILE A 77 -19.08 -2.06 -6.58
C ILE A 77 -17.80 -1.40 -7.02
N THR A 78 -17.59 -0.17 -6.57
CA THR A 78 -16.39 0.64 -6.82
C THR A 78 -15.92 1.26 -5.53
N THR A 79 -14.68 1.72 -5.47
CA THR A 79 -14.18 2.46 -4.31
C THR A 79 -14.34 3.97 -4.49
N ASN A 80 -14.53 4.68 -3.39
CA ASN A 80 -14.45 6.13 -3.33
C ASN A 80 -13.00 6.56 -3.14
N LEU A 81 -12.31 6.91 -4.24
CA LEU A 81 -10.89 7.29 -4.24
C LEU A 81 -10.58 8.51 -3.35
N SER A 82 -11.58 9.34 -3.04
CA SER A 82 -11.41 10.51 -2.18
C SER A 82 -11.49 10.17 -0.68
N HIS A 83 -11.85 8.92 -0.34
CA HIS A 83 -12.01 8.51 1.04
C HIS A 83 -10.67 8.47 1.78
N SER A 84 -10.66 8.93 3.04
CA SER A 84 -9.44 9.03 3.86
C SER A 84 -8.70 7.69 4.05
N TYR A 85 -9.38 6.55 3.90
CA TYR A 85 -8.78 5.22 4.02
C TYR A 85 -7.66 4.97 2.99
N HIS A 86 -7.72 5.60 1.81
CA HIS A 86 -6.64 5.54 0.82
C HIS A 86 -5.36 6.24 1.29
N ARG A 87 -5.47 7.25 2.16
CA ARG A 87 -4.32 8.01 2.70
C ARG A 87 -3.88 7.57 4.09
N SER A 88 -4.60 6.64 4.71
CA SER A 88 -4.33 6.16 6.07
C SER A 88 -4.19 4.64 6.09
N PHE A 89 -5.28 3.90 6.05
CA PHE A 89 -5.25 2.44 6.12
C PHE A 89 -4.51 1.79 4.95
N LYS A 90 -4.63 2.34 3.73
CA LYS A 90 -3.90 1.83 2.57
C LYS A 90 -2.39 1.99 2.73
N VAL A 91 -1.91 3.12 3.28
CA VAL A 91 -0.46 3.31 3.55
C VAL A 91 0.02 2.28 4.57
N GLY A 92 -0.77 2.02 5.63
CA GLY A 92 -0.46 0.96 6.59
C GLY A 92 -0.43 -0.43 5.95
N HIS A 93 -1.42 -0.75 5.10
CA HIS A 93 -1.47 -2.00 4.32
C HIS A 93 -0.23 -2.16 3.43
N ASN A 94 0.11 -1.13 2.66
CA ASN A 94 1.29 -1.13 1.80
C ASN A 94 2.58 -1.37 2.58
N LEU A 95 2.74 -0.65 3.70
CA LEU A 95 3.92 -0.77 4.55
C LEU A 95 4.05 -2.18 5.15
N THR A 96 2.96 -2.75 5.65
CA THR A 96 2.93 -4.12 6.18
C THR A 96 3.41 -5.12 5.13
N ILE A 97 2.88 -5.07 3.91
CA ILE A 97 3.26 -6.00 2.84
C ILE A 97 4.74 -5.82 2.45
N VAL A 98 5.22 -4.57 2.35
CA VAL A 98 6.63 -4.28 2.03
C VAL A 98 7.56 -4.91 3.06
N ILE A 99 7.24 -4.81 4.36
CA ILE A 99 8.05 -5.37 5.44
C ILE A 99 7.94 -6.90 5.46
N GLU A 100 6.75 -7.47 5.35
CA GLU A 100 6.53 -8.92 5.43
C GLU A 100 7.15 -9.70 4.26
N ASN A 101 7.39 -9.04 3.12
CA ASN A 101 8.03 -9.68 1.96
C ASN A 101 9.55 -9.63 1.98
N GLY A 102 10.19 -9.17 3.06
CA GLY A 102 11.65 -9.25 3.23
C GLY A 102 12.44 -8.29 2.37
N ILE A 103 11.83 -7.21 1.84
CA ILE A 103 12.53 -6.24 0.96
C ILE A 103 13.71 -5.59 1.70
N ILE A 104 13.61 -5.39 3.01
CA ILE A 104 14.68 -4.81 3.81
C ILE A 104 15.89 -5.74 3.82
N GLU A 105 15.66 -7.03 4.07
CA GLU A 105 16.68 -8.08 4.12
C GLU A 105 17.38 -8.22 2.77
N ASP A 106 16.62 -8.28 1.67
CA ASP A 106 17.17 -8.38 0.31
C ASP A 106 18.05 -7.17 -0.02
N VAL A 107 17.61 -5.96 0.33
CA VAL A 107 18.40 -4.73 0.13
C VAL A 107 19.67 -4.73 0.98
N LEU A 108 19.60 -5.21 2.24
CA LEU A 108 20.79 -5.26 3.11
C LEU A 108 21.79 -6.35 2.68
N GLU A 109 21.33 -7.42 2.05
CA GLU A 109 22.21 -8.43 1.46
C GLU A 109 23.03 -7.82 0.29
N GLU A 110 22.39 -7.05 -0.58
CA GLU A 110 23.03 -6.40 -1.72
C GLU A 110 23.83 -5.13 -1.32
N TYR A 111 23.30 -4.37 -0.35
CA TYR A 111 23.90 -3.11 0.14
C TYR A 111 24.10 -3.14 1.67
N PRO A 112 25.04 -3.94 2.19
CA PRO A 112 25.27 -4.08 3.64
C PRO A 112 25.72 -2.78 4.33
N GLN A 113 26.18 -1.79 3.55
CA GLN A 113 26.55 -0.45 4.01
C GLN A 113 25.40 0.56 3.96
N ALA A 114 24.17 0.13 3.69
CA ALA A 114 23.02 1.02 3.64
C ALA A 114 22.83 1.74 5.00
N ARG A 115 22.71 3.04 4.94
CA ARG A 115 22.46 3.91 6.11
C ARG A 115 20.96 4.08 6.39
N ALA A 116 20.18 4.13 5.34
CA ALA A 116 18.73 4.20 5.40
C ALA A 116 18.11 3.51 4.18
N ILE A 117 16.94 2.86 4.41
CA ILE A 117 16.07 2.35 3.36
C ILE A 117 14.73 3.06 3.51
N ILE A 118 14.23 3.64 2.45
CA ILE A 118 13.06 4.52 2.48
C ILE A 118 12.03 4.07 1.45
N LEU A 119 10.80 3.79 1.88
CA LEU A 119 9.65 3.63 0.99
C LEU A 119 9.17 5.02 0.58
N PHE A 120 9.16 5.32 -0.72
CA PHE A 120 8.70 6.60 -1.24
C PHE A 120 7.72 6.43 -2.41
N GLY A 121 7.44 7.46 -3.17
CA GLY A 121 6.53 7.38 -4.32
C GLY A 121 5.07 7.17 -3.94
N SER A 122 4.33 6.46 -4.80
CA SER A 122 2.88 6.28 -4.69
C SER A 122 2.47 5.40 -3.52
N TYR A 123 3.20 4.34 -3.24
CA TYR A 123 2.89 3.43 -2.12
C TYR A 123 2.96 4.11 -0.76
N ARG A 124 3.90 5.03 -0.58
CA ARG A 124 3.99 5.86 0.63
C ARG A 124 2.81 6.81 0.76
N LYS A 125 2.29 7.33 -0.36
CA LYS A 125 1.18 8.28 -0.37
C LYS A 125 -0.19 7.60 -0.27
N GLY A 126 -0.29 6.32 -0.65
CA GLY A 126 -1.53 5.57 -0.78
C GLY A 126 -2.31 5.91 -2.06
N ASP A 127 -1.68 6.58 -3.02
CA ASP A 127 -2.24 6.90 -4.34
C ASP A 127 -1.80 5.92 -5.45
N ASP A 128 -1.13 4.83 -5.05
CA ASP A 128 -0.79 3.71 -5.92
C ASP A 128 -2.03 3.05 -6.50
N THR A 129 -1.87 2.52 -7.71
CA THR A 129 -2.90 1.82 -8.46
C THR A 129 -2.44 0.39 -8.78
N GLU A 130 -3.28 -0.38 -9.47
CA GLU A 130 -2.96 -1.72 -9.95
C GLU A 130 -1.75 -1.79 -10.89
N GLU A 131 -1.34 -0.67 -11.47
CA GLU A 131 -0.22 -0.56 -12.40
C GLU A 131 1.05 0.01 -11.75
N SER A 132 0.96 0.50 -10.50
CA SER A 132 2.08 1.15 -9.81
C SER A 132 3.14 0.14 -9.39
N ASP A 133 4.41 0.53 -9.51
CA ASP A 133 5.57 -0.16 -8.96
C ASP A 133 5.88 0.34 -7.55
N ILE A 134 6.62 -0.45 -6.77
CA ILE A 134 7.11 -0.07 -5.43
C ILE A 134 8.43 0.68 -5.62
N ASP A 135 8.55 1.86 -5.01
CA ASP A 135 9.76 2.68 -5.07
C ASP A 135 10.49 2.68 -3.73
N ILE A 136 11.73 2.19 -3.72
CA ILE A 136 12.62 2.10 -2.55
C ILE A 136 13.85 2.96 -2.81
N ALA A 137 14.19 3.85 -1.88
CA ALA A 137 15.45 4.58 -1.90
C ALA A 137 16.43 3.98 -0.88
N VAL A 138 17.69 3.83 -1.26
CA VAL A 138 18.77 3.26 -0.43
C VAL A 138 19.88 4.29 -0.30
N GLU A 139 20.01 4.89 0.88
CA GLU A 139 21.13 5.80 1.16
C GLU A 139 22.37 4.99 1.52
N ILE A 140 23.47 5.23 0.80
CA ILE A 140 24.78 4.65 1.08
C ILE A 140 25.81 5.74 1.44
N SER A 141 26.86 5.35 2.15
CA SER A 141 28.00 6.24 2.43
C SER A 141 28.86 6.47 1.18
N GLY A 142 29.49 7.64 1.12
CA GLY A 142 30.46 7.96 0.04
C GLY A 142 29.91 8.99 -0.94
N THR A 143 30.50 9.02 -2.14
CA THR A 143 30.26 10.02 -3.19
C THR A 143 29.78 9.41 -4.50
N ALA A 144 29.09 8.26 -4.42
CA ALA A 144 28.56 7.59 -5.61
C ALA A 144 27.43 8.42 -6.25
N ASP A 145 27.39 8.46 -7.56
CA ASP A 145 26.28 9.08 -8.29
C ASP A 145 24.98 8.27 -8.11
N PRO A 146 23.81 8.91 -8.07
CA PRO A 146 22.54 8.22 -7.92
C PRO A 146 22.31 7.25 -9.09
N GLN A 147 21.86 6.04 -8.77
CA GLN A 147 21.60 4.98 -9.73
C GLN A 147 20.20 4.39 -9.52
N MET A 148 19.43 4.30 -10.61
CA MET A 148 18.21 3.53 -10.65
C MET A 148 18.56 2.06 -10.92
N ILE A 149 18.05 1.18 -10.07
CA ILE A 149 18.25 -0.27 -10.17
C ILE A 149 16.91 -1.00 -10.14
N SER A 150 16.90 -2.24 -10.55
CA SER A 150 15.76 -3.13 -10.32
C SER A 150 16.06 -3.99 -9.10
N LEU A 151 15.22 -3.91 -8.10
CA LEU A 151 15.26 -4.80 -6.93
C LEU A 151 14.37 -6.06 -7.12
N GLY A 152 13.98 -6.34 -8.39
CA GLY A 152 13.17 -7.49 -8.73
C GLY A 152 11.67 -7.21 -8.71
N ALA A 153 10.89 -8.20 -8.33
CA ALA A 153 9.44 -8.09 -8.25
C ALA A 153 8.90 -9.03 -7.16
N LEU A 154 7.89 -8.56 -6.43
CA LEU A 154 7.12 -9.43 -5.54
C LEU A 154 6.18 -10.30 -6.38
N GLU A 155 6.23 -11.60 -6.18
CA GLU A 155 5.27 -12.51 -6.83
C GLU A 155 3.83 -12.21 -6.39
N HIS A 156 3.67 -11.83 -5.11
CA HIS A 156 2.40 -11.38 -4.54
C HIS A 156 2.56 -10.09 -3.75
N PHE A 157 1.67 -9.14 -3.99
CA PHE A 157 1.47 -7.95 -3.18
C PHE A 157 -0.03 -7.86 -2.83
N GLY A 158 -0.42 -8.44 -1.71
CA GLY A 158 -1.83 -8.67 -1.41
C GLY A 158 -2.48 -9.48 -2.55
N TYR A 159 -3.50 -8.92 -3.17
CA TYR A 159 -4.19 -9.56 -4.31
C TYR A 159 -3.53 -9.34 -5.68
N ARG A 160 -2.51 -8.50 -5.76
CA ARG A 160 -1.75 -8.24 -7.00
C ARG A 160 -0.64 -9.27 -7.18
N ARG A 161 -0.24 -9.46 -8.44
CA ARG A 161 0.87 -10.35 -8.80
C ARG A 161 1.94 -9.59 -9.59
N LYS A 162 3.19 -10.02 -9.44
CA LYS A 162 4.36 -9.53 -10.19
C LYS A 162 4.52 -8.01 -10.08
N VAL A 163 4.46 -7.50 -8.85
CA VAL A 163 4.65 -6.08 -8.59
C VAL A 163 6.14 -5.76 -8.56
N LYS A 164 6.60 -4.94 -9.48
CA LYS A 164 8.01 -4.56 -9.61
C LYS A 164 8.45 -3.70 -8.44
N ILE A 165 9.73 -3.81 -8.10
CA ILE A 165 10.40 -2.99 -7.10
C ILE A 165 11.52 -2.22 -7.79
N ASN A 166 11.39 -0.90 -7.83
CA ASN A 166 12.41 0.01 -8.30
C ASN A 166 13.26 0.47 -7.13
N GLY A 167 14.57 0.44 -7.28
CA GLY A 167 15.53 0.96 -6.33
C GLY A 167 16.18 2.24 -6.82
N LEU A 168 16.35 3.22 -5.94
CA LEU A 168 17.22 4.38 -6.15
C LEU A 168 18.33 4.34 -5.11
N VAL A 169 19.52 3.89 -5.50
CA VAL A 169 20.70 3.91 -4.64
C VAL A 169 21.39 5.27 -4.78
N PHE A 170 21.66 5.94 -3.68
CA PHE A 170 22.24 7.28 -3.68
C PHE A 170 23.19 7.54 -2.52
N SER A 171 24.11 8.45 -2.73
CA SER A 171 24.86 9.11 -1.68
C SER A 171 24.34 10.55 -1.49
N ARG A 172 24.34 11.03 -0.27
CA ARG A 172 23.81 12.36 0.08
C ARG A 172 24.53 13.49 -0.64
N GLU A 173 25.82 13.33 -0.90
CA GLU A 173 26.65 14.38 -1.48
C GLU A 173 26.40 14.59 -2.99
N LYS A 174 25.76 13.62 -3.64
CA LYS A 174 25.60 13.61 -5.10
C LYS A 174 24.16 13.68 -5.56
N ILE A 175 23.20 13.50 -4.65
CA ILE A 175 21.77 13.51 -5.04
C ILE A 175 21.27 14.93 -5.31
N ASP A 176 20.42 15.07 -6.34
CA ASP A 176 19.69 16.32 -6.58
C ASP A 176 18.76 16.65 -5.42
N LEU A 177 18.70 17.92 -5.04
CA LEU A 177 17.94 18.39 -3.88
C LEU A 177 16.44 18.12 -4.00
N ASN A 178 15.85 18.22 -5.20
CA ASN A 178 14.42 17.95 -5.41
C ASN A 178 14.12 16.45 -5.30
N VAL A 179 15.04 15.60 -5.82
CA VAL A 179 14.93 14.15 -5.67
C VAL A 179 15.06 13.77 -4.19
N PHE A 180 16.04 14.33 -3.48
CA PHE A 180 16.20 14.12 -2.04
C PHE A 180 14.97 14.55 -1.25
N ALA A 181 14.38 15.70 -1.57
CA ALA A 181 13.16 16.17 -0.91
C ALA A 181 11.98 15.19 -1.06
N ASN A 182 11.83 14.56 -2.24
CA ASN A 182 10.82 13.51 -2.44
C ASN A 182 11.10 12.28 -1.58
N ILE A 183 12.36 11.85 -1.49
CA ILE A 183 12.77 10.70 -0.65
C ILE A 183 12.59 11.03 0.84
N ALA A 184 12.97 12.23 1.28
CA ALA A 184 12.84 12.68 2.67
C ALA A 184 11.37 12.77 3.16
N ASN A 185 10.43 12.90 2.23
CA ASN A 185 8.99 12.77 2.49
C ASN A 185 8.51 11.31 2.50
N GLY A 186 9.41 10.34 2.34
CA GLY A 186 9.15 8.91 2.41
C GLY A 186 8.94 8.40 3.84
N ILE A 187 8.78 7.08 3.94
CA ILE A 187 8.77 6.36 5.22
C ILE A 187 10.10 5.63 5.35
N VAL A 188 10.91 6.01 6.34
CA VAL A 188 12.15 5.29 6.66
C VAL A 188 11.76 3.94 7.25
N ILE A 189 12.07 2.86 6.54
CA ILE A 189 11.76 1.48 6.94
C ILE A 189 12.97 0.76 7.56
N TYR A 190 14.17 1.30 7.37
CA TYR A 190 15.40 0.84 8.03
C TYR A 190 16.38 1.98 8.21
N GLY A 191 17.12 1.96 9.33
CA GLY A 191 18.18 2.91 9.61
C GLY A 191 17.68 4.32 9.93
N PHE A 192 18.43 5.32 9.53
CA PHE A 192 18.16 6.73 9.83
C PHE A 192 18.53 7.63 8.65
N LEU A 193 17.58 8.39 8.14
CA LEU A 193 17.81 9.42 7.15
C LEU A 193 18.03 10.78 7.86
N GLU A 194 19.25 11.27 7.83
CA GLU A 194 19.55 12.60 8.37
C GLU A 194 19.00 13.67 7.42
N VAL A 195 18.10 14.50 7.92
CA VAL A 195 17.60 15.67 7.19
C VAL A 195 18.12 16.91 7.89
N LYS A 196 18.97 17.68 7.19
CA LYS A 196 19.43 18.98 7.73
C LYS A 196 18.35 20.03 7.45
N PRO A 197 18.05 20.88 8.46
CA PRO A 197 17.13 22.00 8.27
C PRO A 197 17.70 23.06 7.33
#